data_52977333439abdfea45a851c93c708f0
#
_entry.id   52977333439abdfea45a851c93c708f0
#
_cell.length_a   1.000
_cell.length_b   1.000
_cell.length_c   1.000
_cell.angle_alpha   90.00
_cell.angle_beta   90.00
_cell.angle_gamma   90.00
#
_symmetry.space_group_name_H-M   'P 1'
#
loop_
_entity.id
_entity.type
_entity.pdbx_description
1 polymer ?
#
loop_
_entity_poly.entity_id
_entity_poly.type
_entity_poly.pdbx_seq_one_letter_code
_entity_poly.pdbx_strand_id
1 'polypeptide(L)'
;MAFYSLSEAEQHIMDYMWAHADQEEIHLNEIMEYMETKGYVWKQQTAYSFVIRLKNKKILSSTKRGKRRYYSVNMSRKEFIAKGVQEYMNLAYDGSLLVFLRSLEGDHGLSEEYKQELQQFVKEQQEKEEERQKQEESSEKTE
;
A
#
# COMPACT_ATOMS: atom_id res chain seq x y z
N MET A 1 5.30 10.15 10.39
CA MET A 1 6.07 8.94 10.10
C MET A 1 5.27 7.65 10.12
N ALA A 2 4.12 7.66 10.68
CA ALA A 2 3.31 6.45 10.83
C ALA A 2 2.40 6.13 9.64
N PHE A 3 2.42 6.91 8.57
CA PHE A 3 1.47 6.73 7.49
C PHE A 3 1.56 5.32 6.86
N TYR A 4 2.75 4.92 6.50
CA TYR A 4 2.98 3.61 5.89
C TYR A 4 3.33 2.51 6.90
N SER A 5 3.44 2.89 8.17
CA SER A 5 3.80 1.96 9.24
C SER A 5 2.54 1.42 9.89
N LEU A 6 2.31 0.13 9.74
CA LEU A 6 1.23 -0.58 10.43
C LEU A 6 1.81 -1.46 11.53
N SER A 7 1.16 -1.49 12.68
CA SER A 7 1.45 -2.49 13.70
C SER A 7 1.07 -3.88 13.18
N GLU A 8 1.53 -4.94 13.83
CA GLU A 8 1.17 -6.30 13.45
C GLU A 8 -0.34 -6.51 13.43
N ALA A 9 -1.03 -6.01 14.45
CA ALA A 9 -2.49 -6.11 14.53
C ALA A 9 -3.17 -5.31 13.42
N GLU A 10 -2.71 -4.09 13.15
CA GLU A 10 -3.24 -3.26 12.05
C GLU A 10 -3.01 -3.95 10.70
N GLN A 11 -1.85 -4.59 10.52
CA GLN A 11 -1.55 -5.33 9.29
C GLN A 11 -2.54 -6.47 9.07
N HIS A 12 -2.87 -7.23 10.13
CA HIS A 12 -3.86 -8.29 10.04
C HIS A 12 -5.26 -7.75 9.67
N ILE A 13 -5.66 -6.65 10.27
CA ILE A 13 -6.95 -6.02 9.92
C ILE A 13 -6.96 -5.64 8.43
N MET A 14 -5.89 -5.01 7.96
CA MET A 14 -5.83 -4.56 6.58
C MET A 14 -5.71 -5.73 5.60
N ASP A 15 -5.05 -6.81 5.96
CA ASP A 15 -5.02 -8.04 5.14
C ASP A 15 -6.43 -8.58 4.91
N TYR A 16 -7.25 -8.60 5.97
CA TYR A 16 -8.66 -8.98 5.84
C TYR A 16 -9.44 -8.00 4.97
N MET A 17 -9.28 -6.70 5.23
CA MET A 17 -10.01 -5.66 4.51
C MET A 17 -9.66 -5.67 3.01
N TRP A 18 -8.39 -5.78 2.68
CA TRP A 18 -7.96 -5.83 1.27
C TRP A 18 -8.42 -7.10 0.56
N ALA A 19 -8.45 -8.23 1.26
CA ALA A 19 -8.96 -9.47 0.71
C ALA A 19 -10.48 -9.42 0.42
N HIS A 20 -11.20 -8.54 1.12
CA HIS A 20 -12.65 -8.35 0.98
C HIS A 20 -13.01 -6.95 0.46
N ALA A 21 -12.12 -6.36 -0.32
CA ALA A 21 -12.28 -4.98 -0.82
C ALA A 21 -13.47 -4.80 -1.77
N ASP A 22 -13.99 -5.89 -2.32
CA ASP A 22 -15.21 -5.92 -3.12
C ASP A 22 -16.48 -5.71 -2.29
N GLN A 23 -16.40 -5.91 -0.99
CA GLN A 23 -17.51 -5.66 -0.07
C GLN A 23 -17.48 -4.19 0.36
N GLU A 24 -18.56 -3.47 0.07
CA GLU A 24 -18.68 -2.06 0.44
C GLU A 24 -18.94 -1.85 1.93
N GLU A 25 -19.43 -2.88 2.60
CA GLU A 25 -19.87 -2.79 3.99
C GLU A 25 -19.38 -3.98 4.79
N ILE A 26 -18.33 -3.77 5.58
CA ILE A 26 -17.80 -4.77 6.49
C ILE A 26 -18.08 -4.29 7.92
N HIS A 27 -18.79 -5.12 8.69
CA HIS A 27 -19.12 -4.82 10.08
C HIS A 27 -17.94 -5.13 11.00
N LEU A 28 -17.84 -4.37 12.09
CA LEU A 28 -16.77 -4.56 13.09
C LEU A 28 -16.68 -6.00 13.62
N ASN A 29 -17.81 -6.67 13.75
CA ASN A 29 -17.84 -8.07 14.23
C ASN A 29 -17.12 -9.02 13.29
N GLU A 30 -17.20 -8.81 11.97
CA GLU A 30 -16.48 -9.60 10.99
C GLU A 30 -14.97 -9.47 11.15
N ILE A 31 -14.52 -8.24 11.41
CA ILE A 31 -13.11 -7.94 11.67
C ILE A 31 -12.66 -8.63 12.96
N MET A 32 -13.47 -8.55 14.01
CA MET A 32 -13.19 -9.18 15.30
C MET A 32 -13.07 -10.70 15.19
N GLU A 33 -13.98 -11.33 14.44
CA GLU A 33 -13.95 -12.79 14.19
C GLU A 33 -12.66 -13.20 13.48
N TYR A 34 -12.27 -12.45 12.46
CA TYR A 34 -11.02 -12.70 11.76
C TYR A 34 -9.81 -12.54 12.68
N MET A 35 -9.79 -11.49 13.49
CA MET A 35 -8.69 -11.22 14.42
C MET A 35 -8.55 -12.32 15.47
N GLU A 36 -9.66 -12.92 15.88
CA GLU A 36 -9.65 -14.07 16.78
C GLU A 36 -8.88 -15.25 16.17
N THR A 37 -9.00 -15.47 14.86
CA THR A 37 -8.22 -16.51 14.16
C THR A 37 -6.71 -16.26 14.20
N LYS A 38 -6.31 -15.01 14.43
CA LYS A 38 -4.91 -14.59 14.53
C LYS A 38 -4.42 -14.48 15.97
N GLY A 39 -5.23 -14.89 16.93
CA GLY A 39 -4.89 -14.87 18.35
C GLY A 39 -5.28 -13.60 19.09
N TYR A 40 -6.01 -12.71 18.46
CA TYR A 40 -6.47 -11.45 19.08
C TYR A 40 -7.92 -11.56 19.51
N VAL A 41 -8.14 -11.85 20.77
CA VAL A 41 -9.49 -11.90 21.36
C VAL A 41 -9.78 -10.52 21.96
N TRP A 42 -10.41 -9.68 21.17
CA TRP A 42 -10.67 -8.28 21.53
C TRP A 42 -12.08 -8.04 22.02
N LYS A 43 -12.22 -7.09 22.92
CA LYS A 43 -13.49 -6.46 23.20
C LYS A 43 -13.81 -5.50 22.05
N GLN A 44 -15.10 -5.21 21.88
CA GLN A 44 -15.59 -4.32 20.80
C GLN A 44 -14.89 -2.95 20.84
N GLN A 45 -14.67 -2.39 22.02
CA GLN A 45 -14.02 -1.10 22.18
C GLN A 45 -12.56 -1.13 21.70
N THR A 46 -11.85 -2.23 21.95
CA THR A 46 -10.47 -2.40 21.48
C THR A 46 -10.41 -2.45 19.96
N ALA A 47 -11.27 -3.27 19.35
CA ALA A 47 -11.37 -3.38 17.89
C ALA A 47 -11.70 -2.01 17.26
N TYR A 48 -12.64 -1.31 17.84
CA TYR A 48 -13.04 0.03 17.40
C TYR A 48 -11.84 0.99 17.40
N SER A 49 -11.02 0.96 18.46
CA SER A 49 -9.85 1.83 18.58
C SER A 49 -8.85 1.59 17.45
N PHE A 50 -8.60 0.33 17.09
CA PHE A 50 -7.71 -0.01 15.98
C PHE A 50 -8.27 0.47 14.64
N VAL A 51 -9.55 0.29 14.41
CA VAL A 51 -10.20 0.71 13.17
C VAL A 51 -10.19 2.23 13.03
N ILE A 52 -10.37 2.97 14.13
CA ILE A 52 -10.29 4.43 14.15
C ILE A 52 -8.88 4.90 13.75
N ARG A 53 -7.83 4.22 14.22
CA ARG A 53 -6.46 4.54 13.81
C ARG A 53 -6.28 4.38 12.30
N LEU A 54 -6.81 3.29 11.73
CA LEU A 54 -6.73 3.03 10.29
C LEU A 54 -7.54 4.06 9.49
N LYS A 55 -8.67 4.49 10.01
CA LYS A 55 -9.47 5.57 9.43
C LYS A 55 -8.71 6.90 9.47
N ASN A 56 -8.05 7.20 10.57
CA ASN A 56 -7.23 8.42 10.70
C ASN A 56 -6.03 8.40 9.75
N LYS A 57 -5.50 7.23 9.45
CA LYS A 57 -4.46 7.04 8.43
C LYS A 57 -5.02 7.10 7.01
N LYS A 58 -6.33 7.25 6.85
CA LYS A 58 -7.06 7.35 5.57
C LYS A 58 -7.00 6.06 4.73
N ILE A 59 -6.71 4.93 5.35
CA ILE A 59 -6.71 3.63 4.68
C ILE A 59 -8.12 3.03 4.66
N LEU A 60 -8.90 3.30 5.70
CA LEU A 60 -10.29 2.88 5.81
C LEU A 60 -11.24 4.06 5.81
N SER A 61 -12.43 3.82 5.31
CA SER A 61 -13.59 4.71 5.42
C SER A 61 -14.66 4.05 6.28
N SER A 62 -15.51 4.85 6.89
CA SER A 62 -16.65 4.35 7.64
C SER A 62 -17.94 4.99 7.17
N THR A 63 -19.00 4.21 7.18
CA THR A 63 -20.35 4.67 6.87
C THR A 63 -21.27 4.22 8.00
N LYS A 64 -22.08 5.14 8.51
CA LYS A 64 -23.06 4.84 9.56
C LYS A 64 -24.41 4.62 8.90
N ARG A 65 -25.03 3.45 9.17
CA ARG A 65 -26.40 3.15 8.76
C ARG A 65 -27.22 2.81 10.01
N GLY A 66 -28.08 3.70 10.42
CA GLY A 66 -28.82 3.58 11.68
C GLY A 66 -27.87 3.58 12.87
N LYS A 67 -27.89 2.52 13.67
CA LYS A 67 -27.01 2.36 14.84
C LYS A 67 -25.72 1.60 14.53
N ARG A 68 -25.56 1.10 13.29
CA ARG A 68 -24.41 0.28 12.91
C ARG A 68 -23.42 1.06 12.06
N ARG A 69 -22.14 0.79 12.29
CA ARG A 69 -21.05 1.32 11.48
C ARG A 69 -20.48 0.21 10.61
N TYR A 70 -20.25 0.57 9.37
CA TYR A 70 -19.64 -0.30 8.37
C TYR A 70 -18.35 0.32 7.88
N TYR A 71 -17.42 -0.51 7.50
CA TYR A 71 -16.09 -0.08 7.07
C TYR A 71 -15.82 -0.59 5.66
N SER A 72 -15.09 0.20 4.91
CA SER A 72 -14.66 -0.12 3.56
C SER A 72 -13.24 0.33 3.34
N VAL A 73 -12.60 -0.25 2.33
CA VAL A 73 -11.24 0.10 1.95
C VAL A 73 -11.26 1.45 1.22
N ASN A 74 -10.49 2.41 1.72
CA ASN A 74 -10.35 3.73 1.10
C ASN A 74 -9.11 3.83 0.23
N MET A 75 -8.18 2.91 0.37
CA MET A 75 -6.92 2.88 -0.33
C MET A 75 -6.53 1.44 -0.61
N SER A 76 -6.23 1.12 -1.87
CA SER A 76 -5.79 -0.23 -2.22
C SER A 76 -4.44 -0.56 -1.57
N ARG A 77 -4.14 -1.85 -1.46
CA ARG A 77 -2.83 -2.31 -0.98
C ARG A 77 -1.70 -1.73 -1.81
N LYS A 78 -1.86 -1.72 -3.13
CA LYS A 78 -0.87 -1.17 -4.07
C LYS A 78 -0.63 0.32 -3.82
N GLU A 79 -1.69 1.10 -3.65
CA GLU A 79 -1.60 2.53 -3.35
C GLU A 79 -0.92 2.78 -2.00
N PHE A 80 -1.27 1.99 -0.99
CA PHE A 80 -0.67 2.09 0.34
C PHE A 80 0.83 1.83 0.30
N ILE A 81 1.25 0.75 -0.37
CA ILE A 81 2.67 0.40 -0.52
C ILE A 81 3.41 1.50 -1.28
N ALA A 82 2.84 2.00 -2.38
CA ALA A 82 3.45 3.05 -3.19
C ALA A 82 3.69 4.33 -2.39
N LYS A 83 2.69 4.76 -1.62
CA LYS A 83 2.83 5.94 -0.75
C LYS A 83 3.87 5.72 0.34
N GLY A 84 3.89 4.53 0.93
CA GLY A 84 4.87 4.17 1.95
C GLY A 84 6.30 4.20 1.42
N VAL A 85 6.51 3.68 0.23
CA VAL A 85 7.84 3.72 -0.44
C VAL A 85 8.26 5.16 -0.68
N GLN A 86 7.37 6.00 -1.19
CA GLN A 86 7.68 7.41 -1.46
C GLN A 86 8.04 8.17 -0.18
N GLU A 87 7.27 7.98 0.89
CA GLU A 87 7.56 8.62 2.18
C GLU A 87 8.89 8.13 2.75
N TYR A 88 9.16 6.85 2.68
CA TYR A 88 10.41 6.28 3.17
C TYR A 88 11.61 6.80 2.39
N MET A 89 11.50 6.87 1.07
CA MET A 89 12.55 7.44 0.21
C MET A 89 12.86 8.89 0.58
N ASN A 90 11.82 9.69 0.81
CA ASN A 90 11.99 11.08 1.20
C ASN A 90 12.62 11.23 2.59
N LEU A 91 12.20 10.38 3.53
CA LEU A 91 12.64 10.46 4.91
C LEU A 91 14.07 9.94 5.09
N ALA A 92 14.37 8.78 4.53
CA ALA A 92 15.64 8.07 4.77
C ALA A 92 16.72 8.40 3.74
N TYR A 93 16.32 8.77 2.52
CA TYR A 93 17.25 8.92 1.39
C TYR A 93 17.09 10.27 0.65
N ASP A 94 16.44 11.25 1.25
CA ASP A 94 16.20 12.58 0.66
C ASP A 94 15.61 12.52 -0.75
N GLY A 95 14.81 11.50 -1.02
CA GLY A 95 14.22 11.28 -2.34
C GLY A 95 15.19 10.74 -3.39
N SER A 96 16.42 10.39 -3.01
CA SER A 96 17.44 9.96 -3.96
C SER A 96 17.47 8.44 -4.14
N LEU A 97 17.10 8.00 -5.32
CA LEU A 97 17.23 6.59 -5.71
C LEU A 97 18.69 6.15 -5.69
N LEU A 98 19.61 7.02 -6.10
CA LEU A 98 21.04 6.71 -6.10
C LEU A 98 21.56 6.42 -4.68
N VAL A 99 21.17 7.24 -3.71
CA VAL A 99 21.55 7.03 -2.31
C VAL A 99 20.99 5.72 -1.78
N PHE A 100 19.75 5.40 -2.13
CA PHE A 100 19.13 4.11 -1.78
C PHE A 100 19.94 2.94 -2.37
N LEU A 101 20.27 3.00 -3.66
CA LEU A 101 21.04 1.95 -4.33
C LEU A 101 22.44 1.79 -3.75
N ARG A 102 23.09 2.90 -3.39
CA ARG A 102 24.40 2.84 -2.72
C ARG A 102 24.32 2.20 -1.35
N SER A 103 23.24 2.43 -0.61
CA SER A 103 22.99 1.75 0.67
C SER A 103 22.79 0.26 0.47
N LEU A 104 22.11 -0.12 -0.60
CA LEU A 104 21.87 -1.53 -0.95
C LEU A 104 23.15 -2.22 -1.43
N GLU A 105 24.03 -1.47 -2.09
CA GLU A 105 25.32 -1.95 -2.58
C GLU A 105 26.22 -2.47 -1.46
N GLY A 106 26.27 -1.77 -0.32
CA GLY A 106 27.15 -2.13 0.79
C GLY A 106 28.62 -2.13 0.39
N ASP A 107 29.43 -2.97 1.05
CA ASP A 107 30.87 -3.05 0.80
C ASP A 107 31.24 -3.95 -0.39
N HIS A 108 30.33 -4.78 -0.85
CA HIS A 108 30.60 -5.81 -1.87
C HIS A 108 29.99 -5.53 -3.24
N GLY A 109 29.37 -4.38 -3.41
CA GLY A 109 28.63 -4.04 -4.62
C GLY A 109 27.26 -4.73 -4.69
N LEU A 110 26.50 -4.39 -5.71
CA LEU A 110 25.19 -5.01 -5.96
C LEU A 110 25.36 -6.46 -6.44
N SER A 111 24.48 -7.34 -5.96
CA SER A 111 24.43 -8.72 -6.45
C SER A 111 24.10 -8.78 -7.95
N GLU A 112 24.48 -9.85 -8.61
CA GLU A 112 24.15 -10.07 -10.02
C GLU A 112 22.62 -10.09 -10.24
N GLU A 113 21.87 -10.63 -9.29
CA GLU A 113 20.40 -10.63 -9.33
C GLU A 113 19.85 -9.21 -9.34
N TYR A 114 20.31 -8.35 -8.44
CA TYR A 114 19.88 -6.95 -8.37
C TYR A 114 20.25 -6.19 -9.64
N LYS A 115 21.43 -6.42 -10.19
CA LYS A 115 21.85 -5.80 -11.46
C LYS A 115 20.92 -6.18 -12.60
N GLN A 116 20.56 -7.45 -12.70
CA GLN A 116 19.66 -7.96 -13.73
C GLN A 116 18.26 -7.37 -13.57
N GLU A 117 17.75 -7.29 -12.34
CA GLU A 117 16.44 -6.66 -12.05
C GLU A 117 16.43 -5.19 -12.45
N LEU A 118 17.51 -4.45 -12.13
CA LEU A 118 17.64 -3.04 -12.52
C LEU A 118 17.68 -2.87 -14.04
N GLN A 119 18.44 -3.70 -14.74
CA GLN A 119 18.52 -3.68 -16.20
C GLN A 119 17.16 -3.98 -16.84
N GLN A 120 16.46 -4.98 -16.31
CA GLN A 120 15.12 -5.35 -16.78
C GLN A 120 14.12 -4.20 -16.55
N PHE A 121 14.16 -3.59 -15.39
CA PHE A 121 13.30 -2.47 -15.05
C PHE A 121 13.52 -1.28 -15.99
N VAL A 122 14.78 -0.89 -16.22
CA VAL A 122 15.12 0.22 -17.12
C VAL A 122 14.64 -0.08 -18.54
N LYS A 123 14.84 -1.29 -19.01
CA LYS A 123 14.38 -1.73 -20.33
C LYS A 123 12.85 -1.62 -20.48
N GLU A 124 12.11 -2.08 -19.47
CA GLU A 124 10.64 -1.98 -19.45
C GLU A 124 10.17 -0.51 -19.47
N GLN A 125 10.86 0.36 -18.73
CA GLN A 125 10.52 1.79 -18.72
C GLN A 125 10.76 2.43 -20.08
N GLN A 126 11.84 2.07 -20.77
CA GLN A 126 12.15 2.57 -22.10
C GLN A 126 11.11 2.11 -23.14
N GLU A 127 10.71 0.84 -23.09
CA GLU A 127 9.67 0.28 -23.96
C GLU A 127 8.32 0.99 -23.76
N LYS A 128 7.92 1.23 -22.52
CA LYS A 128 6.69 1.95 -22.18
C LYS A 128 6.72 3.40 -22.67
N GLU A 129 7.86 4.04 -22.58
CA GLU A 129 8.07 5.40 -23.08
C GLU A 129 7.89 5.48 -24.60
N GLU A 130 8.50 4.54 -25.33
CA GLU A 130 8.37 4.44 -26.78
C GLU A 130 6.92 4.19 -27.21
N GLU A 131 6.20 3.31 -26.50
CA GLU A 131 4.80 3.03 -26.77
C GLU A 131 3.93 4.27 -26.57
N ARG A 132 4.17 5.03 -25.49
CA ARG A 132 3.43 6.28 -25.23
C ARG A 132 3.67 7.30 -26.33
N GLN A 133 4.92 7.48 -26.74
CA GLN A 133 5.28 8.41 -27.83
C GLN A 133 4.58 8.01 -29.15
N LYS A 134 4.54 6.74 -29.46
CA LYS A 134 3.84 6.23 -30.66
C LYS A 134 2.33 6.49 -30.60
N GLN A 135 1.73 6.34 -29.43
CA GLN A 135 0.31 6.60 -29.23
C GLN A 135 -0.02 8.09 -29.37
N GLU A 136 0.84 8.96 -28.82
CA GLU A 136 0.69 10.42 -28.95
C GLU A 136 0.81 10.86 -30.40
N GLU A 137 1.83 10.38 -31.11
CA GLU A 137 2.00 10.67 -32.55
C GLU A 137 0.82 10.16 -33.38
N SER A 138 0.27 8.99 -33.05
CA SER A 138 -0.86 8.43 -33.73
C SER A 138 -2.15 9.23 -33.48
N SER A 139 -2.34 9.77 -32.28
CA SER A 139 -3.52 10.59 -31.98
C SER A 139 -3.45 11.98 -32.60
N GLU A 140 -2.26 12.57 -32.75
CA GLU A 140 -2.05 13.84 -33.45
C GLU A 140 -2.35 13.72 -34.96
N LYS A 141 -2.03 12.57 -35.55
CA LYS A 141 -2.29 12.34 -37.00
C LYS A 141 -3.74 12.07 -37.32
N THR A 142 -4.60 11.82 -36.35
CA THR A 142 -6.05 11.59 -36.55
C THR A 142 -6.88 12.86 -36.43
N GLU A 143 -6.28 13.95 -35.96
CA GLU A 143 -6.89 15.28 -36.02
C GLU A 143 -6.45 16.02 -37.30
#